data_60e7ecef9607cf5a1284a82a73feb3ab
#
_entry.id   60e7ecef9607cf5a1284a82a73feb3ab
#
_cell.length_a   1.000
_cell.length_b   1.000
_cell.length_c   1.000
_cell.angle_alpha   90.00
_cell.angle_beta   90.00
_cell.angle_gamma   90.00
#
_symmetry.space_group_name_H-M   'P 1'
#
loop_
_entity.id
_entity.type
_entity.pdbx_description
1 polymer ?
#
loop_
_entity_poly.entity_id
_entity_poly.type
_entity_poly.pdbx_seq_one_letter_code
_entity_poly.pdbx_strand_id
1 'polypeptide(L)'
;MRHSAWLWSFVIVAASTGWSSAKASTPALDLARQVLESADHRSLPFAIVDKQAARILVFRSDGSLAGASPALLGQTVGDKAAPGVGERTRSGRLRSGDRTTPSGRYVSEPGHNLQGEPIVWIDYASALAIHRLRPGRAAERRAQRLASMNAGEMRISAGCVVVPVAFYESVVQPLLGRGRGVVYVMPESGPWQGM
;
A
#
# COMPACT_ATOMS: atom_id res chain seq x y z
N MET A 1 34.92 22.01 -71.20
CA MET A 1 33.98 22.38 -70.19
C MET A 1 33.98 21.32 -69.11
N ARG A 2 34.60 21.60 -67.93
CA ARG A 2 34.78 20.62 -66.87
C ARG A 2 33.93 21.11 -65.66
N HIS A 3 32.87 20.39 -65.30
CA HIS A 3 32.06 20.67 -64.14
C HIS A 3 32.59 19.91 -62.92
N SER A 4 33.10 20.65 -61.95
CA SER A 4 33.57 20.10 -60.67
C SER A 4 32.34 20.05 -59.70
N ALA A 5 31.96 18.84 -59.29
CA ALA A 5 30.94 18.62 -58.26
C ALA A 5 31.58 18.61 -56.89
N TRP A 6 31.19 19.53 -56.03
CA TRP A 6 31.60 19.56 -54.61
C TRP A 6 30.64 18.71 -53.81
N LEU A 7 31.13 17.60 -53.22
CA LEU A 7 30.40 16.77 -52.26
C LEU A 7 30.58 17.34 -50.90
N TRP A 8 29.50 17.84 -50.30
CA TRP A 8 29.44 18.23 -48.91
C TRP A 8 29.07 17.00 -48.07
N SER A 9 30.07 16.47 -47.29
CA SER A 9 29.82 15.41 -46.31
C SER A 9 29.21 16.05 -45.04
N PHE A 10 27.95 15.79 -44.79
CA PHE A 10 27.33 16.12 -43.51
C PHE A 10 27.70 15.04 -42.46
N VAL A 11 28.51 15.40 -41.48
CA VAL A 11 28.76 14.58 -40.30
C VAL A 11 27.62 14.83 -39.34
N ILE A 12 26.72 13.84 -39.20
CA ILE A 12 25.66 13.86 -38.18
C ILE A 12 26.29 13.34 -36.87
N VAL A 13 26.60 14.27 -35.97
CA VAL A 13 26.93 13.94 -34.58
C VAL A 13 25.63 13.60 -33.86
N ALA A 14 25.35 12.32 -33.69
CA ALA A 14 24.26 11.86 -32.85
C ALA A 14 24.65 12.04 -31.36
N ALA A 15 24.17 13.12 -30.76
CA ALA A 15 24.24 13.31 -29.31
C ALA A 15 23.26 12.35 -28.64
N SER A 16 23.77 11.20 -28.19
CA SER A 16 23.02 10.30 -27.31
C SER A 16 22.88 10.93 -25.93
N THR A 17 21.81 11.68 -25.69
CA THR A 17 21.40 12.06 -24.35
C THR A 17 20.89 10.84 -23.62
N GLY A 18 21.81 10.18 -22.92
CA GLY A 18 21.47 9.13 -21.97
C GLY A 18 20.62 9.69 -20.84
N TRP A 19 19.31 9.56 -20.95
CA TRP A 19 18.42 9.80 -19.82
C TRP A 19 18.59 8.65 -18.83
N SER A 20 19.48 8.86 -17.87
CA SER A 20 19.55 8.04 -16.66
C SER A 20 18.29 8.34 -15.86
N SER A 21 17.23 7.56 -16.11
CA SER A 21 16.01 7.58 -15.31
C SER A 21 16.37 6.94 -13.96
N ALA A 22 16.97 7.70 -13.08
CA ALA A 22 17.03 7.34 -11.66
C ALA A 22 15.58 7.26 -11.19
N LYS A 23 15.00 6.06 -11.15
CA LYS A 23 13.71 5.81 -10.50
C LYS A 23 13.86 6.32 -9.08
N ALA A 24 13.21 7.45 -8.79
CA ALA A 24 13.16 7.96 -7.43
C ALA A 24 12.63 6.86 -6.53
N SER A 25 13.48 6.32 -5.65
CA SER A 25 13.10 5.32 -4.67
C SER A 25 12.14 5.97 -3.68
N THR A 26 11.02 5.34 -3.41
CA THR A 26 10.12 5.78 -2.35
C THR A 26 10.42 4.97 -1.09
N PRO A 27 10.18 5.50 0.12
CA PRO A 27 10.40 4.74 1.36
C PRO A 27 9.78 3.35 1.36
N ALA A 28 8.61 3.18 0.74
CA ALA A 28 7.97 1.88 0.59
C ALA A 28 8.74 0.91 -0.32
N LEU A 29 9.36 1.39 -1.40
CA LEU A 29 10.19 0.54 -2.28
C LEU A 29 11.53 0.22 -1.63
N ASP A 30 12.07 1.11 -0.80
CA ASP A 30 13.28 0.84 -0.02
C ASP A 30 13.00 -0.24 1.03
N LEU A 31 11.86 -0.18 1.71
CA LEU A 31 11.44 -1.25 2.61
C LEU A 31 11.22 -2.57 1.87
N ALA A 32 10.60 -2.55 0.68
CA ALA A 32 10.44 -3.77 -0.13
C ALA A 32 11.78 -4.42 -0.46
N ARG A 33 12.80 -3.64 -0.80
CA ARG A 33 14.15 -4.13 -1.04
C ARG A 33 14.75 -4.78 0.21
N GLN A 34 14.64 -4.14 1.37
CA GLN A 34 15.10 -4.69 2.65
C GLN A 34 14.40 -6.00 3.01
N VAL A 35 13.07 -6.10 2.80
CA VAL A 35 12.28 -7.32 3.02
C VAL A 35 12.78 -8.46 2.13
N LEU A 36 13.11 -8.18 0.88
CA LEU A 36 13.62 -9.18 -0.05
C LEU A 36 15.06 -9.60 0.29
N GLU A 37 15.94 -8.66 0.60
CA GLU A 37 17.33 -8.91 1.00
C GLU A 37 17.43 -9.74 2.28
N SER A 38 16.56 -9.48 3.25
CA SER A 38 16.50 -10.23 4.51
C SER A 38 15.69 -11.53 4.43
N ALA A 39 14.96 -11.76 3.33
CA ALA A 39 13.98 -12.83 3.18
C ALA A 39 12.93 -12.90 4.31
N ASP A 40 12.67 -11.77 4.99
CA ASP A 40 11.76 -11.71 6.14
C ASP A 40 10.31 -12.11 5.78
N HIS A 41 9.90 -11.92 4.51
CA HIS A 41 8.59 -12.36 4.01
C HIS A 41 8.45 -13.89 3.92
N ARG A 42 9.56 -14.66 4.08
CA ARG A 42 9.58 -16.14 4.09
C ARG A 42 8.92 -16.76 2.87
N SER A 43 9.19 -16.23 1.69
CA SER A 43 8.60 -16.66 0.42
C SER A 43 7.06 -16.58 0.38
N LEU A 44 6.45 -15.80 1.24
CA LEU A 44 5.03 -15.46 1.18
C LEU A 44 4.81 -14.21 0.33
N PRO A 45 3.63 -14.03 -0.28
CA PRO A 45 3.25 -12.72 -0.81
C PRO A 45 3.20 -11.70 0.33
N PHE A 46 3.53 -10.45 0.03
CA PHE A 46 3.54 -9.44 1.07
C PHE A 46 2.98 -8.10 0.60
N ALA A 47 2.61 -7.26 1.53
CA ALA A 47 2.17 -5.90 1.28
C ALA A 47 2.90 -4.90 2.16
N ILE A 48 3.09 -3.69 1.63
CA ILE A 48 3.61 -2.55 2.37
C ILE A 48 2.53 -1.45 2.37
N VAL A 49 2.12 -1.05 3.55
CA VAL A 49 1.21 0.08 3.77
C VAL A 49 2.04 1.30 4.15
N ASP A 50 2.16 2.23 3.22
CA ASP A 50 2.81 3.52 3.42
C ASP A 50 1.76 4.51 3.96
N LYS A 51 1.83 4.82 5.25
CA LYS A 51 0.86 5.71 5.90
C LYS A 51 1.06 7.17 5.52
N GLN A 52 2.28 7.59 5.20
CA GLN A 52 2.57 8.96 4.80
C GLN A 52 2.03 9.25 3.40
N ALA A 53 2.24 8.33 2.47
CA ALA A 53 1.72 8.44 1.11
C ALA A 53 0.26 7.94 0.99
N ALA A 54 -0.32 7.40 2.06
CA ALA A 54 -1.66 6.81 2.11
C ALA A 54 -1.90 5.81 0.97
N ARG A 55 -1.00 4.87 0.82
CA ARG A 55 -1.01 3.88 -0.25
C ARG A 55 -0.61 2.49 0.24
N ILE A 56 -0.99 1.48 -0.53
CA ILE A 56 -0.56 0.10 -0.36
C ILE A 56 0.15 -0.38 -1.61
N LEU A 57 1.25 -1.11 -1.44
CA LEU A 57 1.95 -1.86 -2.48
C LEU A 57 1.82 -3.35 -2.14
N VAL A 58 1.49 -4.17 -3.12
CA VAL A 58 1.35 -5.62 -2.95
C VAL A 58 2.35 -6.33 -3.85
N PHE A 59 3.09 -7.26 -3.29
CA PHE A 59 4.15 -8.02 -3.95
C PHE A 59 3.82 -9.51 -3.96
N ARG A 60 4.24 -10.19 -5.01
CA ARG A 60 4.20 -11.65 -5.08
C ARG A 60 5.30 -12.27 -4.21
N SER A 61 5.24 -13.56 -4.02
CA SER A 61 6.25 -14.32 -3.26
C SER A 61 7.66 -14.27 -3.88
N ASP A 62 7.75 -14.01 -5.18
CA ASP A 62 9.02 -13.80 -5.89
C ASP A 62 9.57 -12.37 -5.77
N GLY A 63 8.89 -11.51 -5.04
CA GLY A 63 9.25 -10.10 -4.86
C GLY A 63 8.82 -9.16 -5.98
N SER A 64 8.19 -9.66 -7.02
CA SER A 64 7.68 -8.79 -8.08
C SER A 64 6.48 -7.98 -7.59
N LEU A 65 6.44 -6.68 -7.92
CA LEU A 65 5.30 -5.82 -7.61
C LEU A 65 4.07 -6.26 -8.41
N ALA A 66 3.03 -6.69 -7.70
CA ALA A 66 1.76 -7.06 -8.30
C ALA A 66 0.86 -5.85 -8.57
N GLY A 67 0.97 -4.81 -7.73
CA GLY A 67 0.22 -3.58 -7.92
C GLY A 67 0.36 -2.62 -6.73
N ALA A 68 -0.05 -1.38 -6.96
CA ALA A 68 -0.10 -0.32 -5.97
C ALA A 68 -1.40 0.47 -6.10
N SER A 69 -1.92 0.95 -4.97
CA SER A 69 -3.20 1.66 -4.90
C SER A 69 -3.20 2.69 -3.78
N PRO A 70 -3.93 3.80 -3.90
CA PRO A 70 -4.31 4.60 -2.75
C PRO A 70 -5.09 3.75 -1.74
N ALA A 71 -5.02 4.12 -0.47
CA ALA A 71 -5.72 3.42 0.61
C ALA A 71 -6.27 4.41 1.64
N LEU A 72 -7.53 4.21 2.05
CA LEU A 72 -8.02 4.91 3.23
C LEU A 72 -7.46 4.25 4.48
N LEU A 73 -7.03 5.08 5.42
CA LEU A 73 -6.37 4.67 6.65
C LEU A 73 -7.15 5.18 7.87
N GLY A 74 -6.74 4.74 9.04
CA GLY A 74 -7.30 5.18 10.30
C GLY A 74 -7.34 6.70 10.45
N GLN A 75 -8.47 7.20 10.96
CA GLN A 75 -8.71 8.63 11.15
C GLN A 75 -7.72 9.26 12.13
N THR A 76 -7.27 8.50 13.12
CA THR A 76 -6.33 8.95 14.13
C THR A 76 -4.90 8.66 13.68
N VAL A 77 -4.07 9.69 13.62
CA VAL A 77 -2.63 9.56 13.37
C VAL A 77 -1.97 8.86 14.54
N GLY A 78 -1.11 7.89 14.26
CA GLY A 78 -0.38 7.17 15.30
C GLY A 78 0.11 5.80 14.84
N ASP A 79 0.94 5.19 15.69
CA ASP A 79 1.65 3.93 15.39
C ASP A 79 1.25 2.77 16.30
N LYS A 80 0.41 3.02 17.29
CA LYS A 80 0.01 2.00 18.28
C LYS A 80 -1.50 1.78 18.26
N ALA A 81 -1.90 0.52 18.37
CA ALA A 81 -3.29 0.17 18.63
C ALA A 81 -3.64 0.53 20.08
N ALA A 82 -4.80 1.13 20.31
CA ALA A 82 -5.27 1.39 21.66
C ALA A 82 -5.62 0.07 22.38
N PRO A 83 -5.26 -0.10 23.66
CA PRO A 83 -5.61 -1.29 24.41
C PRO A 83 -7.11 -1.60 24.35
N GLY A 84 -7.48 -2.85 24.05
CA GLY A 84 -8.87 -3.30 23.96
C GLY A 84 -9.65 -2.79 22.72
N VAL A 85 -8.97 -2.21 21.72
CA VAL A 85 -9.62 -1.66 20.52
C VAL A 85 -10.41 -2.72 19.76
N GLY A 86 -9.91 -3.95 19.66
CA GLY A 86 -10.58 -5.02 18.92
C GLY A 86 -11.95 -5.37 19.50
N GLU A 87 -12.08 -5.43 20.82
CA GLU A 87 -13.37 -5.66 21.48
C GLU A 87 -14.34 -4.48 21.24
N ARG A 88 -13.83 -3.25 21.38
CA ARG A 88 -14.65 -2.06 21.11
C ARG A 88 -15.08 -1.97 19.64
N THR A 89 -14.23 -2.43 18.72
CA THR A 89 -14.60 -2.51 17.30
C THR A 89 -15.74 -3.50 17.08
N ARG A 90 -15.63 -4.72 17.65
CA ARG A 90 -16.66 -5.76 17.52
C ARG A 90 -17.99 -5.36 18.17
N SER A 91 -17.93 -4.63 19.28
CA SER A 91 -19.12 -4.14 19.99
C SER A 91 -19.66 -2.79 19.48
N GLY A 92 -19.05 -2.20 18.46
CA GLY A 92 -19.46 -0.90 17.89
C GLY A 92 -19.20 0.31 18.80
N ARG A 93 -18.36 0.17 19.83
CA ARG A 93 -18.09 1.20 20.85
C ARG A 93 -16.74 1.90 20.67
N LEU A 94 -16.31 2.09 19.42
CA LEU A 94 -15.06 2.79 19.11
C LEU A 94 -15.04 4.22 19.62
N ARG A 95 -13.93 4.61 20.23
CA ARG A 95 -13.60 5.97 20.65
C ARG A 95 -12.82 6.68 19.53
N SER A 96 -12.69 8.00 19.61
CA SER A 96 -11.93 8.77 18.61
C SER A 96 -10.46 8.29 18.50
N GLY A 97 -9.79 8.06 19.64
CA GLY A 97 -8.40 7.58 19.68
C GLY A 97 -8.18 6.13 19.24
N ASP A 98 -9.25 5.34 19.10
CA ASP A 98 -9.17 3.93 18.68
C ASP A 98 -8.93 3.76 17.17
N ARG A 99 -9.12 4.80 16.38
CA ARG A 99 -9.18 4.74 14.92
C ARG A 99 -7.81 4.87 14.25
N THR A 100 -6.82 4.22 14.79
CA THR A 100 -5.44 4.23 14.30
C THR A 100 -5.17 3.02 13.41
N THR A 101 -4.39 3.19 12.34
CA THR A 101 -3.73 2.10 11.62
C THR A 101 -2.36 1.89 12.24
N PRO A 102 -2.17 0.92 13.16
CA PRO A 102 -0.91 0.75 13.87
C PRO A 102 0.20 0.28 12.95
N SER A 103 1.42 0.77 13.19
CA SER A 103 2.60 0.31 12.48
C SER A 103 3.07 -1.04 13.01
N GLY A 104 3.76 -1.80 12.17
CA GLY A 104 4.29 -3.10 12.55
C GLY A 104 4.39 -4.07 11.39
N ARG A 105 5.00 -5.22 11.69
CA ARG A 105 5.05 -6.40 10.84
C ARG A 105 4.02 -7.41 11.34
N TYR A 106 3.18 -7.85 10.44
CA TYR A 106 2.07 -8.75 10.74
C TYR A 106 2.07 -9.93 9.79
N VAL A 107 1.74 -11.12 10.30
CA VAL A 107 1.37 -12.26 9.44
C VAL A 107 -0.12 -12.16 9.19
N SER A 108 -0.49 -11.95 7.93
CA SER A 108 -1.89 -11.80 7.53
C SER A 108 -2.53 -13.14 7.19
N GLU A 109 -3.84 -13.22 7.39
CA GLU A 109 -4.63 -14.40 7.11
C GLU A 109 -5.95 -14.01 6.40
N PRO A 110 -6.44 -14.85 5.47
CA PRO A 110 -7.75 -14.65 4.87
C PRO A 110 -8.86 -14.82 5.92
N GLY A 111 -9.96 -14.11 5.74
CA GLY A 111 -11.11 -14.24 6.63
C GLY A 111 -12.33 -13.51 6.09
N HIS A 112 -13.34 -13.39 6.94
CA HIS A 112 -14.59 -12.71 6.63
C HIS A 112 -14.93 -11.69 7.72
N ASN A 113 -15.61 -10.65 7.34
CA ASN A 113 -16.19 -9.72 8.30
C ASN A 113 -17.55 -10.24 8.82
N LEU A 114 -18.21 -9.47 9.69
CA LEU A 114 -19.50 -9.83 10.26
C LEU A 114 -20.65 -9.93 9.23
N GLN A 115 -20.46 -9.39 8.02
CA GLN A 115 -21.41 -9.47 6.91
C GLN A 115 -21.07 -10.60 5.93
N GLY A 116 -20.07 -11.45 6.24
CA GLY A 116 -19.64 -12.54 5.37
C GLY A 116 -18.77 -12.11 4.17
N GLU A 117 -18.38 -10.84 4.08
CA GLU A 117 -17.52 -10.37 2.97
C GLU A 117 -16.06 -10.79 3.20
N PRO A 118 -15.34 -11.22 2.16
CA PRO A 118 -13.93 -11.58 2.27
C PRO A 118 -13.07 -10.36 2.64
N ILE A 119 -12.18 -10.55 3.59
CA ILE A 119 -11.19 -9.57 4.04
C ILE A 119 -9.85 -10.28 4.29
N VAL A 120 -8.79 -9.51 4.42
CA VAL A 120 -7.47 -9.98 4.85
C VAL A 120 -7.21 -9.44 6.25
N TRP A 121 -7.21 -10.32 7.25
CA TRP A 121 -6.83 -9.94 8.60
C TRP A 121 -5.34 -9.61 8.67
N ILE A 122 -5.01 -8.44 9.17
CA ILE A 122 -3.65 -8.01 9.51
C ILE A 122 -3.38 -8.38 10.97
N ASP A 123 -4.29 -8.00 11.86
CA ASP A 123 -4.27 -8.34 13.27
C ASP A 123 -5.70 -8.54 13.77
N TYR A 124 -6.05 -9.79 14.06
CA TYR A 124 -7.39 -10.14 14.54
C TYR A 124 -7.67 -9.57 15.93
N ALA A 125 -6.65 -9.50 16.80
CA ALA A 125 -6.81 -9.02 18.16
C ALA A 125 -7.22 -7.55 18.22
N SER A 126 -6.65 -6.72 17.36
CA SER A 126 -7.02 -5.29 17.23
C SER A 126 -8.12 -5.02 16.22
N ALA A 127 -8.69 -6.06 15.58
CA ALA A 127 -9.67 -5.95 14.49
C ALA A 127 -9.16 -5.13 13.30
N LEU A 128 -7.89 -5.27 12.96
CA LEU A 128 -7.23 -4.61 11.85
C LEU A 128 -7.24 -5.51 10.60
N ALA A 129 -7.71 -4.99 9.47
CA ALA A 129 -7.80 -5.74 8.23
C ALA A 129 -7.57 -4.87 6.98
N ILE A 130 -7.25 -5.52 5.85
CA ILE A 130 -7.38 -4.94 4.52
C ILE A 130 -8.73 -5.39 3.94
N HIS A 131 -9.52 -4.45 3.44
CA HIS A 131 -10.78 -4.76 2.78
C HIS A 131 -11.09 -3.80 1.64
N ARG A 132 -11.99 -4.21 0.76
CA ARG A 132 -12.48 -3.35 -0.32
C ARG A 132 -13.30 -2.18 0.21
N LEU A 133 -13.36 -1.13 -0.58
CA LEU A 133 -14.26 -0.01 -0.32
C LEU A 133 -15.71 -0.52 -0.22
N ARG A 134 -16.40 -0.09 0.83
CA ARG A 134 -17.83 -0.35 1.05
C ARG A 134 -18.60 0.95 1.04
N PRO A 135 -19.91 0.89 0.73
CA PRO A 135 -20.79 2.04 0.96
C PRO A 135 -20.61 2.55 2.39
N GLY A 136 -20.54 3.85 2.52
CA GLY A 136 -20.40 4.57 3.78
C GLY A 136 -21.36 5.74 3.80
N ARG A 137 -21.24 6.58 4.83
CA ARG A 137 -22.01 7.83 4.87
C ARG A 137 -21.64 8.69 3.65
N ALA A 138 -22.63 9.23 2.95
CA ALA A 138 -22.40 10.06 1.77
C ALA A 138 -21.43 11.24 2.05
N ALA A 139 -21.53 11.84 3.24
CA ALA A 139 -20.63 12.91 3.67
C ALA A 139 -19.15 12.52 3.77
N GLU A 140 -18.83 11.23 3.90
CA GLU A 140 -17.45 10.76 3.98
C GLU A 140 -16.74 10.76 2.62
N ARG A 141 -17.48 10.75 1.52
CA ARG A 141 -16.96 10.84 0.15
C ARG A 141 -15.79 9.87 -0.13
N ARG A 142 -15.86 8.65 0.42
CA ARG A 142 -14.74 7.69 0.42
C ARG A 142 -14.20 7.36 -0.97
N ALA A 143 -15.09 7.18 -1.96
CA ALA A 143 -14.69 6.89 -3.34
C ALA A 143 -13.96 8.08 -3.97
N GLN A 144 -14.45 9.31 -3.75
CA GLN A 144 -13.82 10.53 -4.24
C GLN A 144 -12.44 10.74 -3.59
N ARG A 145 -12.30 10.47 -2.30
CA ARG A 145 -11.01 10.54 -1.60
C ARG A 145 -9.99 9.57 -2.22
N LEU A 146 -10.37 8.30 -2.44
CA LEU A 146 -9.50 7.34 -3.11
C LEU A 146 -9.12 7.79 -4.54
N ALA A 147 -10.04 8.42 -5.26
CA ALA A 147 -9.79 8.93 -6.61
C ALA A 147 -8.91 10.20 -6.62
N SER A 148 -8.94 11.03 -5.58
CA SER A 148 -8.14 12.26 -5.49
C SER A 148 -6.65 11.98 -5.35
N MET A 149 -6.28 10.79 -4.85
CA MET A 149 -4.90 10.41 -4.52
C MET A 149 -4.20 11.37 -3.54
N ASN A 150 -4.96 12.22 -2.85
CA ASN A 150 -4.45 13.17 -1.87
C ASN A 150 -4.30 12.48 -0.51
N ALA A 151 -3.08 12.22 -0.08
CA ALA A 151 -2.78 11.53 1.18
C ALA A 151 -3.43 12.20 2.40
N GLY A 152 -3.52 13.54 2.42
CA GLY A 152 -4.14 14.32 3.51
C GLY A 152 -5.65 14.04 3.68
N GLU A 153 -6.32 13.55 2.63
CA GLU A 153 -7.75 13.25 2.66
C GLU A 153 -8.07 11.78 2.98
N MET A 154 -7.06 10.92 3.08
CA MET A 154 -7.24 9.46 3.20
C MET A 154 -7.53 8.98 4.63
N ARG A 155 -7.42 9.83 5.65
CA ARG A 155 -7.61 9.47 7.06
C ARG A 155 -9.09 9.50 7.45
N ILE A 156 -9.80 8.37 7.25
CA ILE A 156 -11.26 8.32 7.50
C ILE A 156 -11.76 6.95 7.96
N SER A 157 -10.92 5.90 7.93
CA SER A 157 -11.35 4.58 8.37
C SER A 157 -11.33 4.44 9.90
N ALA A 158 -11.89 3.36 10.40
CA ALA A 158 -11.83 2.99 11.81
C ALA A 158 -10.49 2.33 12.23
N GLY A 159 -9.48 2.35 11.35
CA GLY A 159 -8.18 1.72 11.52
C GLY A 159 -7.80 0.81 10.35
N CYS A 160 -8.77 0.14 9.75
CA CYS A 160 -8.53 -0.75 8.62
C CYS A 160 -7.96 -0.02 7.40
N VAL A 161 -7.21 -0.76 6.60
CA VAL A 161 -6.71 -0.34 5.28
C VAL A 161 -7.80 -0.62 4.25
N VAL A 162 -8.38 0.44 3.66
CA VAL A 162 -9.49 0.31 2.70
C VAL A 162 -9.00 0.68 1.32
N VAL A 163 -9.18 -0.22 0.36
CA VAL A 163 -8.71 -0.03 -1.02
C VAL A 163 -9.88 -0.02 -2.01
N PRO A 164 -9.70 0.50 -3.24
CA PRO A 164 -10.70 0.41 -4.29
C PRO A 164 -11.14 -1.04 -4.54
N VAL A 165 -12.42 -1.23 -4.88
CA VAL A 165 -13.01 -2.57 -5.12
C VAL A 165 -12.20 -3.34 -6.17
N ALA A 166 -11.94 -2.73 -7.32
CA ALA A 166 -11.18 -3.37 -8.40
C ALA A 166 -9.78 -3.82 -7.97
N PHE A 167 -9.07 -3.00 -7.17
CA PHE A 167 -7.74 -3.36 -6.68
C PHE A 167 -7.80 -4.49 -5.65
N TYR A 168 -8.81 -4.49 -4.78
CA TYR A 168 -9.00 -5.58 -3.84
C TYR A 168 -9.23 -6.91 -4.57
N GLU A 169 -10.15 -6.94 -5.52
CA GLU A 169 -10.56 -8.14 -6.24
C GLU A 169 -9.48 -8.66 -7.19
N SER A 170 -8.72 -7.78 -7.86
CA SER A 170 -7.70 -8.17 -8.84
C SER A 170 -6.31 -8.42 -8.25
N VAL A 171 -5.97 -7.84 -7.09
CA VAL A 171 -4.63 -7.92 -6.53
C VAL A 171 -4.62 -8.45 -5.10
N VAL A 172 -5.36 -7.82 -4.16
CA VAL A 172 -5.29 -8.18 -2.74
C VAL A 172 -5.86 -9.57 -2.49
N GLN A 173 -7.08 -9.83 -2.98
CA GLN A 173 -7.77 -11.09 -2.74
C GLN A 173 -7.04 -12.29 -3.36
N PRO A 174 -6.53 -12.26 -4.61
CA PRO A 174 -5.79 -13.38 -5.19
C PRO A 174 -4.49 -13.71 -4.46
N LEU A 175 -3.79 -12.72 -3.89
CA LEU A 175 -2.46 -12.90 -3.31
C LEU A 175 -2.48 -13.08 -1.78
N LEU A 176 -3.25 -12.25 -1.08
CA LEU A 176 -3.30 -12.25 0.39
C LEU A 176 -4.60 -12.86 0.94
N GLY A 177 -5.65 -12.95 0.14
CA GLY A 177 -6.96 -13.45 0.54
C GLY A 177 -7.16 -14.95 0.31
N ARG A 178 -6.16 -15.68 -0.19
CA ARG A 178 -6.22 -17.14 -0.43
C ARG A 178 -5.29 -17.94 0.48
N GLY A 179 -4.45 -17.27 1.24
CA GLY A 179 -3.48 -17.89 2.12
C GLY A 179 -2.80 -16.86 3.01
N ARG A 180 -1.82 -17.30 3.78
CA ARG A 180 -1.03 -16.41 4.62
C ARG A 180 -0.17 -15.49 3.77
N GLY A 181 0.02 -14.26 4.27
CA GLY A 181 0.93 -13.28 3.71
C GLY A 181 1.63 -12.52 4.83
N VAL A 182 2.44 -11.53 4.47
CA VAL A 182 3.06 -10.61 5.43
C VAL A 182 2.64 -9.18 5.08
N VAL A 183 2.23 -8.41 6.07
CA VAL A 183 1.89 -6.99 5.89
C VAL A 183 2.80 -6.15 6.78
N TYR A 184 3.49 -5.22 6.14
CA TYR A 184 4.32 -4.22 6.79
C TYR A 184 3.59 -2.89 6.77
N VAL A 185 3.19 -2.41 7.93
CA VAL A 185 2.58 -1.08 8.06
C VAL A 185 3.66 -0.12 8.54
N MET A 186 4.07 0.80 7.67
CA MET A 186 5.13 1.76 7.97
C MET A 186 4.70 2.75 9.05
N PRO A 187 5.65 3.30 9.84
CA PRO A 187 5.35 4.29 10.86
C PRO A 187 4.91 5.63 10.24
N GLU A 188 4.28 6.48 11.07
CA GLU A 188 3.87 7.83 10.67
C GLU A 188 5.06 8.73 10.35
N SER A 189 6.20 8.48 10.99
CA SER A 189 7.44 9.23 10.77
C SER A 189 8.65 8.34 11.03
N GLY A 190 9.77 8.72 10.41
CA GLY A 190 11.03 8.00 10.55
C GLY A 190 11.13 6.73 9.71
N PRO A 191 12.29 6.08 9.74
CA PRO A 191 12.54 4.84 9.00
C PRO A 191 11.80 3.66 9.64
N TRP A 192 11.60 2.61 8.85
CA TRP A 192 11.17 1.31 9.35
C TRP A 192 12.23 0.71 10.31
N GLN A 193 11.81 0.27 11.49
CA GLN A 193 12.70 -0.26 12.52
C GLN A 193 12.38 -1.70 12.94
N GLY A 194 11.56 -2.43 12.20
CA GLY A 194 10.92 -3.67 12.64
C GLY A 194 11.43 -4.97 11.99
N MET A 195 12.71 -5.03 11.55
CA MET A 195 13.35 -6.30 11.12
C MET A 195 14.47 -6.67 12.06
#